data_ecb82d75ad0d71d60d6d679aff36a245
#
_entry.id   ecb82d75ad0d71d60d6d679aff36a245
#
_cell.length_a   1.000
_cell.length_b   1.000
_cell.length_c   1.000
_cell.angle_alpha   90.00
_cell.angle_beta   90.00
_cell.angle_gamma   90.00
#
_symmetry.space_group_name_H-M   'P 1'
#
loop_
_entity.id
_entity.type
_entity.pdbx_description
1 polymer ?
#
loop_
_entity_poly.entity_id
_entity_poly.type
_entity_poly.pdbx_seq_one_letter_code
_entity_poly.pdbx_strand_id
1 'polypeptide(L)'
;MAHPSSKALCDRVPSPPSQASERATAYLHPGQLFVSADSYAVTTILGSCVAVCLWDPVSRIGGINHFLLPTFSGLGIASPRFGNIAIKELLDQLAALGSQKHNLLAKLFGGACVLEAFRDRQHQLGSKNIEVARALLESESIPLVGHDVGGQRGRKLIFHTDDGAAWVKAL
;
A
#
# COMPACT_ATOMS: atom_id res chain seq x y z
N MET A 1 51.09 -49.06 26.37
CA MET A 1 50.81 -48.70 24.96
C MET A 1 49.34 -48.28 24.90
N ALA A 2 49.12 -46.99 24.80
CA ALA A 2 47.75 -46.39 24.78
C ALA A 2 47.49 -45.92 23.35
N HIS A 3 46.36 -46.35 22.75
CA HIS A 3 45.83 -45.84 21.51
C HIS A 3 45.01 -44.57 21.75
N PRO A 4 45.16 -43.49 20.96
CA PRO A 4 44.32 -42.35 21.05
C PRO A 4 43.02 -42.57 20.25
N SER A 5 41.88 -42.25 20.94
CA SER A 5 40.54 -42.16 20.35
C SER A 5 40.46 -41.05 19.29
N SER A 6 40.03 -41.45 18.10
CA SER A 6 39.64 -40.54 17.04
C SER A 6 38.28 -39.92 17.36
N LYS A 7 38.22 -38.59 17.60
CA LYS A 7 36.98 -37.82 17.64
C LYS A 7 36.53 -37.52 16.20
N ALA A 8 35.40 -38.09 15.81
CA ALA A 8 34.74 -37.76 14.57
C ALA A 8 34.20 -36.29 14.68
N LEU A 9 34.71 -35.45 13.81
CA LEU A 9 34.22 -34.09 13.60
C LEU A 9 32.92 -34.21 12.78
N CYS A 10 31.82 -33.91 13.42
CA CYS A 10 30.52 -33.89 12.76
C CYS A 10 30.40 -32.56 12.01
N ASP A 11 30.67 -32.56 10.72
CA ASP A 11 30.43 -31.44 9.82
C ASP A 11 28.94 -31.11 9.77
N ARG A 12 28.55 -30.04 10.45
CA ARG A 12 27.22 -29.41 10.26
C ARG A 12 27.22 -28.76 8.90
N VAL A 13 26.60 -29.40 7.94
CA VAL A 13 26.21 -28.75 6.69
C VAL A 13 25.26 -27.61 7.05
N PRO A 14 25.56 -26.33 6.70
CA PRO A 14 24.63 -25.24 6.94
C PRO A 14 23.37 -25.50 6.11
N SER A 15 22.22 -25.46 6.77
CA SER A 15 20.92 -25.53 6.11
C SER A 15 20.82 -24.41 5.07
N PRO A 16 20.28 -24.68 3.86
CA PRO A 16 20.09 -23.63 2.87
C PRO A 16 19.21 -22.53 3.46
N PRO A 17 19.44 -21.25 3.06
CA PRO A 17 18.62 -20.14 3.53
C PRO A 17 17.16 -20.46 3.21
N SER A 18 16.27 -20.24 4.20
CA SER A 18 14.85 -20.44 4.05
C SER A 18 14.38 -19.73 2.79
N GLN A 19 13.74 -20.45 1.87
CA GLN A 19 13.15 -19.89 0.66
C GLN A 19 12.24 -18.74 1.12
N ALA A 20 12.58 -17.51 0.71
CA ALA A 20 11.66 -16.39 0.82
C ALA A 20 10.40 -16.84 0.06
N SER A 21 9.29 -17.03 0.78
CA SER A 21 8.03 -17.47 0.17
C SER A 21 7.68 -16.47 -0.92
N GLU A 22 7.57 -16.95 -2.14
CA GLU A 22 7.24 -16.13 -3.29
C GLU A 22 5.87 -15.46 -3.02
N ARG A 23 5.82 -14.12 -3.03
CA ARG A 23 4.59 -13.37 -2.79
C ARG A 23 3.60 -13.64 -3.91
N ALA A 24 2.36 -13.91 -3.54
CA ALA A 24 1.27 -13.89 -4.52
C ALA A 24 1.15 -12.48 -5.14
N THR A 25 0.64 -12.40 -6.36
CA THR A 25 0.52 -11.13 -7.07
C THR A 25 -0.94 -10.77 -7.27
N ALA A 26 -1.26 -9.49 -7.17
CA ALA A 26 -2.57 -8.94 -7.49
C ALA A 26 -2.41 -7.63 -8.27
N TYR A 27 -3.39 -7.32 -9.13
CA TYR A 27 -3.49 -6.02 -9.80
C TYR A 27 -4.72 -5.29 -9.30
N LEU A 28 -4.54 -4.04 -8.87
CA LEU A 28 -5.60 -3.20 -8.34
C LEU A 28 -6.06 -2.20 -9.41
N HIS A 29 -7.32 -2.28 -9.79
CA HIS A 29 -7.94 -1.35 -10.73
C HIS A 29 -8.48 -0.09 -10.02
N PRO A 30 -8.68 1.02 -10.76
CA PRO A 30 -9.31 2.21 -10.21
C PRO A 30 -10.67 1.93 -9.58
N GLY A 31 -10.92 2.47 -8.39
CA GLY A 31 -12.14 2.27 -7.62
C GLY A 31 -12.18 0.96 -6.83
N GLN A 32 -11.07 0.25 -6.76
CA GLN A 32 -10.93 -0.96 -5.95
C GLN A 32 -10.08 -0.73 -4.71
N LEU A 33 -10.19 -1.66 -3.78
CA LEU A 33 -9.29 -1.82 -2.65
C LEU A 33 -8.94 -3.30 -2.45
N PHE A 34 -7.81 -3.55 -1.80
CA PHE A 34 -7.30 -4.90 -1.52
C PHE A 34 -6.70 -4.92 -0.12
N VAL A 35 -7.05 -5.93 0.67
CA VAL A 35 -6.55 -6.14 2.02
C VAL A 35 -6.19 -7.61 2.20
N SER A 36 -5.07 -7.89 2.84
CA SER A 36 -4.66 -9.27 3.11
C SER A 36 -3.79 -9.38 4.36
N ALA A 37 -3.97 -10.49 5.08
CA ALA A 37 -3.03 -10.99 6.08
C ALA A 37 -1.95 -11.90 5.46
N ASP A 38 -2.16 -12.34 4.22
CA ASP A 38 -1.18 -13.12 3.47
C ASP A 38 -0.23 -12.21 2.69
N SER A 39 0.89 -12.77 2.26
CA SER A 39 1.96 -12.06 1.54
C SER A 39 1.59 -11.85 0.07
N TYR A 40 1.23 -10.60 -0.29
CA TYR A 40 0.93 -10.18 -1.65
C TYR A 40 1.81 -9.02 -2.10
N ALA A 41 2.16 -9.03 -3.41
CA ALA A 41 2.66 -7.87 -4.13
C ALA A 41 1.51 -7.30 -4.99
N VAL A 42 0.94 -6.19 -4.55
CA VAL A 42 -0.20 -5.54 -5.21
C VAL A 42 0.31 -4.43 -6.13
N THR A 43 0.02 -4.54 -7.42
CA THR A 43 0.45 -3.56 -8.44
C THR A 43 -0.72 -2.67 -8.86
N THR A 44 -0.46 -1.37 -9.04
CA THR A 44 -1.39 -0.44 -9.67
C THR A 44 -0.67 0.67 -10.43
N ILE A 45 -1.38 1.34 -11.35
CA ILE A 45 -0.86 2.49 -12.13
C ILE A 45 -1.67 3.73 -11.75
N LEU A 46 -0.97 4.80 -11.39
CA LEU A 46 -1.53 6.04 -10.88
C LEU A 46 -1.16 7.21 -11.78
N GLY A 47 -2.15 8.00 -12.18
CA GLY A 47 -2.01 9.34 -12.73
C GLY A 47 -2.52 10.36 -11.71
N SER A 48 -3.64 11.04 -12.01
CA SER A 48 -4.34 11.96 -11.09
C SER A 48 -5.07 11.23 -9.95
N CYS A 49 -5.29 9.92 -10.07
CA CYS A 49 -5.78 9.06 -8.99
C CYS A 49 -4.76 8.95 -7.86
N VAL A 50 -5.25 8.53 -6.69
CA VAL A 50 -4.42 8.36 -5.49
C VAL A 50 -4.62 6.97 -4.91
N ALA A 51 -3.54 6.40 -4.38
CA ALA A 51 -3.54 5.20 -3.58
C ALA A 51 -3.06 5.51 -2.16
N VAL A 52 -3.82 5.05 -1.17
CA VAL A 52 -3.42 4.97 0.23
C VAL A 52 -3.05 3.52 0.52
N CYS A 53 -1.83 3.31 1.00
CA CYS A 53 -1.37 2.03 1.50
C CYS A 53 -1.33 2.10 3.03
N LEU A 54 -1.96 1.15 3.71
CA LEU A 54 -1.94 1.02 5.16
C LEU A 54 -1.30 -0.32 5.54
N TRP A 55 -0.48 -0.31 6.57
CA TRP A 55 0.18 -1.50 7.06
C TRP A 55 0.27 -1.49 8.59
N ASP A 56 -0.11 -2.60 9.20
CA ASP A 56 0.03 -2.86 10.62
C ASP A 56 1.27 -3.75 10.85
N PRO A 57 2.38 -3.20 11.39
CA PRO A 57 3.60 -3.97 11.63
C PRO A 57 3.46 -5.03 12.71
N VAL A 58 2.48 -4.92 13.60
CA VAL A 58 2.26 -5.86 14.70
C VAL A 58 1.53 -7.10 14.22
N SER A 59 0.40 -6.91 13.53
CA SER A 59 -0.38 -8.03 12.96
C SER A 59 0.13 -8.49 11.59
N ARG A 60 1.02 -7.69 10.92
CA ARG A 60 1.54 -7.93 9.56
C ARG A 60 0.42 -8.02 8.52
N ILE A 61 -0.58 -7.17 8.67
CA ILE A 61 -1.72 -7.05 7.75
C ILE A 61 -1.56 -5.75 6.98
N GLY A 62 -1.70 -5.81 5.66
CA GLY A 62 -1.59 -4.66 4.78
C GLY A 62 -2.77 -4.52 3.84
N GLY A 63 -3.03 -3.28 3.43
CA GLY A 63 -4.07 -2.97 2.47
C GLY A 63 -3.75 -1.74 1.64
N ILE A 64 -4.38 -1.65 0.49
CA ILE A 64 -4.21 -0.58 -0.48
C ILE A 64 -5.56 -0.28 -1.15
N ASN A 65 -5.84 0.99 -1.40
CA ASN A 65 -6.94 1.43 -2.25
C ASN A 65 -6.42 2.17 -3.49
N HIS A 66 -7.31 2.37 -4.48
CA HIS A 66 -7.05 3.21 -5.64
C HIS A 66 -8.31 4.02 -5.95
N PHE A 67 -8.37 5.27 -5.47
CA PHE A 67 -9.53 6.13 -5.71
C PHE A 67 -9.26 7.22 -6.76
N LEU A 68 -10.34 7.68 -7.40
CA LEU A 68 -10.30 8.59 -8.54
C LEU A 68 -10.72 10.02 -8.18
N LEU A 69 -11.66 10.14 -7.24
CA LEU A 69 -12.35 11.38 -6.90
C LEU A 69 -12.18 11.67 -5.39
N PRO A 70 -12.09 12.94 -5.00
CA PRO A 70 -11.78 13.28 -3.61
C PRO A 70 -12.88 12.86 -2.64
N THR A 71 -14.10 13.33 -2.84
CA THR A 71 -15.17 13.18 -1.86
C THR A 71 -16.50 12.84 -2.51
N PHE A 72 -17.20 11.87 -1.96
CA PHE A 72 -18.60 11.61 -2.27
C PHE A 72 -19.48 12.67 -1.60
N SER A 73 -20.30 13.37 -2.39
CA SER A 73 -21.15 14.47 -1.94
C SER A 73 -22.59 14.08 -1.59
N GLY A 74 -22.90 12.78 -1.63
CA GLY A 74 -24.25 12.28 -1.33
C GLY A 74 -25.18 12.16 -2.54
N LEU A 75 -24.75 12.58 -3.74
CA LEU A 75 -25.50 12.39 -4.98
C LEU A 75 -24.98 11.17 -5.73
N GLY A 76 -25.84 10.18 -6.00
CA GLY A 76 -25.50 8.94 -6.70
C GLY A 76 -25.15 7.79 -5.75
N ILE A 77 -24.30 6.87 -6.21
CA ILE A 77 -23.91 5.65 -5.47
C ILE A 77 -22.56 5.89 -4.77
N ALA A 78 -22.55 5.77 -3.44
CA ALA A 78 -21.31 5.73 -2.67
C ALA A 78 -20.47 4.52 -3.09
N SER A 79 -19.20 4.73 -3.40
CA SER A 79 -18.30 3.65 -3.83
C SER A 79 -16.84 3.99 -3.54
N PRO A 80 -15.92 3.02 -3.52
CA PRO A 80 -14.48 3.24 -3.34
C PRO A 80 -13.80 4.05 -4.46
N ARG A 81 -14.56 4.56 -5.43
CA ARG A 81 -14.06 5.56 -6.39
C ARG A 81 -13.80 6.91 -5.73
N PHE A 82 -14.41 7.17 -4.59
CA PHE A 82 -14.25 8.40 -3.81
C PHE A 82 -13.33 8.17 -2.61
N GLY A 83 -12.38 9.08 -2.39
CA GLY A 83 -11.35 8.95 -1.37
C GLY A 83 -11.88 8.77 0.05
N ASN A 84 -12.91 9.55 0.43
CA ASN A 84 -13.52 9.42 1.75
C ASN A 84 -14.20 8.06 1.98
N ILE A 85 -14.78 7.46 0.94
CA ILE A 85 -15.35 6.10 1.02
C ILE A 85 -14.24 5.05 1.01
N ALA A 86 -13.31 5.15 0.03
CA ALA A 86 -12.24 4.18 -0.14
C ALA A 86 -11.33 4.05 1.10
N ILE A 87 -11.01 5.15 1.76
CA ILE A 87 -10.16 5.14 2.96
C ILE A 87 -10.92 4.54 4.13
N LYS A 88 -12.19 4.91 4.32
CA LYS A 88 -13.03 4.33 5.37
C LYS A 88 -13.19 2.81 5.19
N GLU A 89 -13.55 2.36 4.00
CA GLU A 89 -13.68 0.93 3.71
C GLU A 89 -12.37 0.16 3.90
N LEU A 90 -11.23 0.77 3.53
CA LEU A 90 -9.91 0.18 3.76
C LEU A 90 -9.64 -0.03 5.25
N LEU A 91 -9.95 0.96 6.08
CA LEU A 91 -9.83 0.86 7.54
C LEU A 91 -10.76 -0.22 8.12
N ASP A 92 -12.01 -0.24 7.68
CA ASP A 92 -13.02 -1.21 8.15
C ASP A 92 -12.58 -2.66 7.80
N GLN A 93 -12.05 -2.89 6.59
CA GLN A 93 -11.56 -4.21 6.17
C GLN A 93 -10.29 -4.65 6.90
N LEU A 94 -9.35 -3.74 7.15
CA LEU A 94 -8.16 -4.02 7.96
C LEU A 94 -8.55 -4.40 9.40
N ALA A 95 -9.47 -3.67 9.99
CA ALA A 95 -9.99 -3.97 11.34
C ALA A 95 -10.70 -5.34 11.38
N ALA A 96 -11.45 -5.69 10.33
CA ALA A 96 -12.12 -6.99 10.23
C ALA A 96 -11.13 -8.17 10.16
N LEU A 97 -9.90 -7.96 9.63
CA LEU A 97 -8.81 -8.93 9.65
C LEU A 97 -8.02 -8.94 10.98
N GLY A 98 -8.33 -8.05 11.92
CA GLY A 98 -7.68 -8.01 13.23
C GLY A 98 -6.60 -6.94 13.40
N SER A 99 -6.38 -6.08 12.38
CA SER A 99 -5.48 -4.94 12.51
C SER A 99 -6.01 -3.91 13.50
N GLN A 100 -5.11 -3.31 14.27
CA GLN A 100 -5.45 -2.27 15.23
C GLN A 100 -5.10 -0.89 14.67
N LYS A 101 -6.05 0.04 14.65
CA LYS A 101 -5.86 1.38 14.07
C LYS A 101 -4.62 2.11 14.60
N HIS A 102 -4.33 2.00 15.88
CA HIS A 102 -3.16 2.66 16.51
C HIS A 102 -1.80 2.07 16.10
N ASN A 103 -1.78 0.91 15.44
CA ASN A 103 -0.56 0.32 14.87
C ASN A 103 -0.36 0.72 13.41
N LEU A 104 -1.39 1.27 12.74
CA LEU A 104 -1.33 1.53 11.31
C LEU A 104 -0.28 2.59 10.95
N LEU A 105 0.46 2.30 9.90
CA LEU A 105 1.36 3.23 9.21
C LEU A 105 0.84 3.44 7.79
N ALA A 106 0.80 4.69 7.33
CA ALA A 106 0.30 5.05 6.01
C ALA A 106 1.40 5.43 5.04
N LYS A 107 1.20 5.09 3.76
CA LYS A 107 1.95 5.64 2.63
C LYS A 107 0.97 6.14 1.56
N LEU A 108 1.34 7.21 0.83
CA LEU A 108 0.46 7.93 -0.10
C LEU A 108 1.13 8.12 -1.45
N PHE A 109 0.45 7.74 -2.54
CA PHE A 109 1.02 7.77 -3.89
C PHE A 109 0.01 8.30 -4.91
N GLY A 110 0.50 8.95 -5.99
CA GLY A 110 -0.35 9.38 -7.10
C GLY A 110 -0.61 10.89 -7.14
N GLY A 111 -1.78 11.28 -7.66
CA GLY A 111 -2.17 12.68 -7.75
C GLY A 111 -1.40 13.51 -8.78
N ALA A 112 -0.85 12.88 -9.82
CA ALA A 112 -0.10 13.56 -10.88
C ALA A 112 -1.01 14.27 -11.89
N CYS A 113 -0.51 15.32 -12.53
CA CYS A 113 -1.12 15.97 -13.69
C CYS A 113 -0.41 15.47 -14.96
N VAL A 114 -0.93 14.44 -15.60
CA VAL A 114 -0.27 13.72 -16.71
C VAL A 114 -0.53 14.37 -18.07
N LEU A 115 -1.68 15.03 -18.27
CA LEU A 115 -2.09 15.59 -19.56
C LEU A 115 -1.97 17.11 -19.58
N GLU A 116 -1.09 17.65 -20.44
CA GLU A 116 -0.88 19.11 -20.59
C GLU A 116 -2.14 19.86 -21.02
N ALA A 117 -2.93 19.30 -21.94
CA ALA A 117 -4.16 19.91 -22.45
C ALA A 117 -5.26 20.10 -21.38
N PHE A 118 -5.18 19.36 -20.28
CA PHE A 118 -6.14 19.43 -19.16
C PHE A 118 -5.46 19.80 -17.84
N ARG A 119 -4.30 20.45 -17.91
CA ARG A 119 -3.43 20.75 -16.76
C ARG A 119 -4.22 21.35 -15.59
N ASP A 120 -5.06 22.33 -15.83
CA ASP A 120 -5.78 23.01 -14.74
C ASP A 120 -6.79 22.07 -14.02
N ARG A 121 -7.55 21.31 -14.77
CA ARG A 121 -8.55 20.39 -14.18
C ARG A 121 -7.92 19.16 -13.51
N GLN A 122 -6.91 18.57 -14.14
CA GLN A 122 -6.23 17.38 -13.58
C GLN A 122 -5.32 17.73 -12.42
N HIS A 123 -4.65 18.89 -12.48
CA HIS A 123 -3.86 19.38 -11.35
C HIS A 123 -4.75 19.62 -10.14
N GLN A 124 -5.91 20.24 -10.33
CA GLN A 124 -6.88 20.43 -9.25
C GLN A 124 -7.41 19.12 -8.71
N LEU A 125 -7.71 18.12 -9.58
CA LEU A 125 -8.22 16.84 -9.16
C LEU A 125 -7.18 16.04 -8.37
N GLY A 126 -5.95 15.95 -8.90
CA GLY A 126 -4.85 15.26 -8.22
C GLY A 126 -4.53 15.88 -6.87
N SER A 127 -4.45 17.20 -6.79
CA SER A 127 -4.22 17.93 -5.53
C SER A 127 -5.34 17.71 -4.53
N LYS A 128 -6.61 17.78 -4.94
CA LYS A 128 -7.76 17.51 -4.07
C LYS A 128 -7.78 16.07 -3.56
N ASN A 129 -7.43 15.09 -4.39
CA ASN A 129 -7.30 13.70 -3.98
C ASN A 129 -6.23 13.54 -2.89
N ILE A 130 -5.07 14.20 -3.04
CA ILE A 130 -3.99 14.20 -2.05
C ILE A 130 -4.45 14.86 -0.75
N GLU A 131 -5.10 16.03 -0.84
CA GLU A 131 -5.59 16.79 0.32
C GLU A 131 -6.58 15.96 1.14
N VAL A 132 -7.58 15.34 0.49
CA VAL A 132 -8.56 14.50 1.17
C VAL A 132 -7.90 13.31 1.87
N ALA A 133 -6.93 12.64 1.21
CA ALA A 133 -6.22 11.53 1.83
C ALA A 133 -5.42 11.99 3.06
N ARG A 134 -4.69 13.10 2.97
CA ARG A 134 -3.93 13.64 4.11
C ARG A 134 -4.84 14.02 5.27
N ALA A 135 -5.92 14.77 5.00
CA ALA A 135 -6.87 15.20 6.03
C ALA A 135 -7.53 14.02 6.75
N LEU A 136 -7.90 12.96 6.01
CA LEU A 136 -8.48 11.76 6.61
C LEU A 136 -7.47 10.97 7.44
N LEU A 137 -6.25 10.78 6.95
CA LEU A 137 -5.19 10.11 7.72
C LEU A 137 -4.87 10.86 9.01
N GLU A 138 -4.82 12.19 8.96
CA GLU A 138 -4.61 13.04 10.13
C GLU A 138 -5.77 12.95 11.11
N SER A 139 -7.03 13.03 10.64
CA SER A 139 -8.23 12.90 11.50
C SER A 139 -8.33 11.53 12.17
N GLU A 140 -7.83 10.48 11.53
CA GLU A 140 -7.76 9.12 12.07
C GLU A 140 -6.51 8.88 12.94
N SER A 141 -5.63 9.90 13.08
CA SER A 141 -4.37 9.82 13.81
C SER A 141 -3.42 8.74 13.29
N ILE A 142 -3.43 8.50 11.96
CA ILE A 142 -2.57 7.52 11.30
C ILE A 142 -1.33 8.24 10.73
N PRO A 143 -0.11 7.90 11.18
CA PRO A 143 1.09 8.57 10.71
C PRO A 143 1.39 8.27 9.24
N LEU A 144 1.63 9.32 8.46
CA LEU A 144 2.08 9.21 7.06
C LEU A 144 3.61 9.07 7.04
N VAL A 145 4.12 7.86 6.84
CA VAL A 145 5.55 7.51 6.93
C VAL A 145 6.26 7.49 5.56
N GLY A 146 5.54 7.65 4.46
CA GLY A 146 6.13 7.70 3.12
C GLY A 146 5.14 8.24 2.10
N HIS A 147 5.64 8.93 1.10
CA HIS A 147 4.80 9.44 0.01
C HIS A 147 5.60 9.70 -1.28
N ASP A 148 4.91 9.59 -2.41
CA ASP A 148 5.33 10.09 -3.71
C ASP A 148 4.08 10.58 -4.46
N VAL A 149 3.81 11.88 -4.38
CA VAL A 149 2.56 12.51 -4.80
C VAL A 149 2.79 13.74 -5.70
N GLY A 150 1.80 14.03 -6.53
CA GLY A 150 1.83 15.17 -7.43
C GLY A 150 2.75 14.94 -8.64
N GLY A 151 3.31 16.02 -9.18
CA GLY A 151 4.17 16.00 -10.36
C GLY A 151 3.40 15.85 -11.68
N GLN A 152 4.14 15.55 -12.76
CA GLN A 152 3.59 15.50 -14.13
C GLN A 152 3.66 14.10 -14.76
N ARG A 153 4.15 13.09 -14.03
CA ARG A 153 4.31 11.72 -14.54
C ARG A 153 3.42 10.76 -13.80
N GLY A 154 2.81 9.88 -14.56
CA GLY A 154 2.19 8.68 -14.03
C GLY A 154 3.23 7.79 -13.32
N ARG A 155 2.77 6.88 -12.49
CA ARG A 155 3.65 5.96 -11.77
C ARG A 155 3.04 4.60 -11.62
N LYS A 156 3.91 3.58 -11.74
CA LYS A 156 3.59 2.23 -11.33
C LYS A 156 3.98 2.08 -9.86
N LEU A 157 3.03 1.63 -9.04
CA LEU A 157 3.21 1.33 -7.63
C LEU A 157 3.14 -0.18 -7.44
N ILE A 158 4.05 -0.75 -6.63
CA ILE A 158 3.97 -2.12 -6.11
C ILE A 158 4.00 -1.99 -4.59
N PHE A 159 2.97 -2.50 -3.92
CA PHE A 159 2.85 -2.51 -2.46
C PHE A 159 2.83 -3.95 -1.94
N HIS A 160 3.61 -4.21 -0.90
CA HIS A 160 3.62 -5.50 -0.21
C HIS A 160 2.76 -5.45 1.06
N THR A 161 1.84 -6.41 1.19
CA THR A 161 0.92 -6.46 2.33
C THR A 161 1.54 -6.95 3.62
N ASP A 162 2.59 -7.76 3.54
CA ASP A 162 3.22 -8.45 4.68
C ASP A 162 4.32 -7.64 5.39
N ASP A 163 4.96 -6.69 4.69
CA ASP A 163 6.06 -5.86 5.24
C ASP A 163 5.85 -4.35 5.05
N GLY A 164 4.76 -3.96 4.38
CA GLY A 164 4.44 -2.55 4.11
C GLY A 164 5.40 -1.86 3.13
N ALA A 165 6.29 -2.59 2.47
CA ALA A 165 7.19 -2.02 1.48
C ALA A 165 6.42 -1.52 0.26
N ALA A 166 6.88 -0.41 -0.31
CA ALA A 166 6.29 0.18 -1.51
C ALA A 166 7.39 0.62 -2.48
N TRP A 167 7.28 0.23 -3.73
CA TRP A 167 8.18 0.62 -4.81
C TRP A 167 7.42 1.42 -5.85
N VAL A 168 8.02 2.52 -6.27
CA VAL A 168 7.44 3.42 -7.27
C VAL A 168 8.38 3.52 -8.45
N LYS A 169 7.82 3.39 -9.66
CA LYS A 169 8.51 3.65 -10.92
C LYS A 169 7.74 4.70 -11.71
N ALA A 170 8.40 5.81 -12.05
CA ALA A 170 7.84 6.80 -12.96
C ALA A 170 7.62 6.20 -14.36
N LEU A 171 6.51 6.61 -15.00
CA LEU A 171 6.11 6.20 -16.35
C LEU A 171 6.35 7.34 -17.37
#